data_c5f02efde624cb9e01ebebde8b8f4d78
#
_entry.id   c5f02efde624cb9e01ebebde8b8f4d78
#
_cell.length_a   1.000
_cell.length_b   1.000
_cell.length_c   1.000
_cell.angle_alpha   90.00
_cell.angle_beta   90.00
_cell.angle_gamma   90.00
#
_symmetry.space_group_name_H-M   'P 1'
#
loop_
_entity.id
_entity.type
_entity.pdbx_description
1 polymer ?
#
loop_
_entity_poly.entity_id
_entity_poly.type
_entity_poly.pdbx_seq_one_letter_code
_entity_poly.pdbx_strand_id
1 'polypeptide(L)'
;MKKILRYLLSLLFFGLPLLSPAIALGASIPQVTVDCHAHGEGPLLTCDVTVKDANRRAISDADITLKAHMPSMLMAHSVKPIKAAAVDQNGRYRATLQLQMPGIWAVEVDVRGPVRERVISRIDTEVGPTKATEQIKHKHH
;
A
#
# COMPACT_ATOMS: atom_id res chain seq x y z
N MET A 1 -30.81 -5.33 70.92
CA MET A 1 -29.52 -5.68 70.30
C MET A 1 -29.60 -6.44 68.99
N LYS A 2 -30.77 -6.62 68.37
CA LYS A 2 -30.91 -7.36 67.08
C LYS A 2 -31.09 -6.45 65.84
N LYS A 3 -31.11 -5.15 65.96
CA LYS A 3 -31.36 -4.21 64.87
C LYS A 3 -30.07 -3.53 64.32
N ILE A 4 -28.97 -3.61 65.01
CA ILE A 4 -27.70 -2.95 64.63
C ILE A 4 -26.91 -3.81 63.66
N LEU A 5 -27.09 -5.13 63.69
CA LEU A 5 -26.33 -6.07 62.85
C LEU A 5 -26.79 -6.07 61.37
N ARG A 6 -27.96 -5.46 61.04
CA ARG A 6 -28.44 -5.41 59.66
C ARG A 6 -27.89 -4.28 58.83
N TYR A 7 -27.31 -3.25 59.42
CA TYR A 7 -26.75 -2.10 58.69
C TYR A 7 -25.24 -2.27 58.37
N LEU A 8 -24.53 -3.22 58.99
CA LEU A 8 -23.14 -3.44 58.73
C LEU A 8 -22.87 -4.32 57.51
N LEU A 9 -23.88 -4.99 56.96
CA LEU A 9 -23.73 -5.87 55.80
C LEU A 9 -24.01 -5.21 54.47
N SER A 10 -24.42 -3.92 54.47
CA SER A 10 -24.88 -3.22 53.28
C SER A 10 -23.84 -2.27 52.66
N LEU A 11 -22.62 -2.18 53.19
CA LEU A 11 -21.59 -1.22 52.80
C LEU A 11 -20.39 -1.85 52.07
N LEU A 12 -20.47 -3.15 51.67
CA LEU A 12 -19.35 -3.84 51.02
C LEU A 12 -19.54 -4.07 49.50
N PHE A 13 -20.56 -3.39 48.91
CA PHE A 13 -20.72 -3.41 47.45
C PHE A 13 -20.32 -2.07 46.80
N PHE A 14 -19.18 -1.51 47.24
CA PHE A 14 -18.64 -0.33 46.58
C PHE A 14 -17.66 -0.75 45.50
N GLY A 15 -18.16 -0.84 44.27
CA GLY A 15 -17.53 -0.38 43.06
C GLY A 15 -16.09 -0.87 42.81
N LEU A 16 -15.93 -2.08 42.28
CA LEU A 16 -14.73 -2.42 41.52
C LEU A 16 -14.87 -1.73 40.14
N PRO A 17 -14.05 -0.73 39.77
CA PRO A 17 -14.08 -0.21 38.42
C PRO A 17 -13.60 -1.31 37.48
N LEU A 18 -14.50 -1.77 36.60
CA LEU A 18 -14.14 -2.60 35.46
C LEU A 18 -13.22 -1.77 34.57
N LEU A 19 -11.90 -1.93 34.75
CA LEU A 19 -10.92 -1.49 33.77
C LEU A 19 -11.14 -2.35 32.53
N SER A 20 -11.99 -1.87 31.63
CA SER A 20 -12.10 -2.44 30.29
C SER A 20 -10.79 -2.13 29.55
N PRO A 21 -10.01 -3.13 29.14
CA PRO A 21 -8.88 -2.87 28.28
C PRO A 21 -9.46 -2.36 26.95
N ALA A 22 -9.19 -1.09 26.62
CA ALA A 22 -9.41 -0.56 25.29
C ALA A 22 -8.47 -1.33 24.35
N ILE A 23 -9.00 -2.32 23.65
CA ILE A 23 -8.29 -2.98 22.56
C ILE A 23 -8.18 -1.92 21.47
N ALA A 24 -7.03 -1.26 21.39
CA ALA A 24 -6.67 -0.44 20.26
C ALA A 24 -6.62 -1.37 19.04
N LEU A 25 -7.69 -1.41 18.24
CA LEU A 25 -7.66 -1.99 16.90
C LEU A 25 -6.70 -1.11 16.08
N GLY A 26 -5.43 -1.49 16.08
CA GLY A 26 -4.44 -0.91 15.17
C GLY A 26 -4.95 -1.14 13.76
N ALA A 27 -5.30 -0.06 13.05
CA ALA A 27 -5.67 -0.14 11.65
C ALA A 27 -4.45 -0.69 10.89
N SER A 28 -4.50 -1.96 10.56
CA SER A 28 -3.46 -2.62 9.80
C SER A 28 -3.51 -2.11 8.36
N ILE A 29 -2.36 -1.63 7.87
CA ILE A 29 -2.22 -0.97 6.58
C ILE A 29 -1.90 -2.03 5.53
N PRO A 30 -2.57 -2.04 4.36
CA PRO A 30 -2.21 -2.92 3.26
C PRO A 30 -0.78 -2.62 2.79
N GLN A 31 -0.09 -3.64 2.31
CA GLN A 31 1.27 -3.52 1.80
C GLN A 31 1.26 -3.66 0.28
N VAL A 32 1.69 -2.62 -0.41
CA VAL A 32 1.93 -2.63 -1.85
C VAL A 32 3.42 -2.44 -2.08
N THR A 33 4.04 -3.39 -2.79
CA THR A 33 5.45 -3.32 -3.18
C THR A 33 5.52 -3.21 -4.69
N VAL A 34 6.32 -2.28 -5.18
CA VAL A 34 6.53 -2.04 -6.62
C VAL A 34 8.00 -2.22 -6.92
N ASP A 35 8.32 -3.09 -7.86
CA ASP A 35 9.66 -3.33 -8.34
C ASP A 35 9.68 -3.21 -9.86
N CYS A 36 10.41 -2.24 -10.40
CA CYS A 36 10.43 -1.95 -11.81
C CYS A 36 11.85 -2.11 -12.37
N HIS A 37 11.95 -2.78 -13.51
CA HIS A 37 13.20 -3.07 -14.18
C HIS A 37 13.16 -2.57 -15.63
N ALA A 38 14.17 -1.79 -16.03
CA ALA A 38 14.39 -1.44 -17.41
C ALA A 38 15.02 -2.62 -18.14
N HIS A 39 14.57 -2.89 -19.36
CA HIS A 39 15.11 -3.95 -20.22
C HIS A 39 16.16 -3.37 -21.18
N GLY A 40 17.43 -3.54 -20.84
CA GLY A 40 18.53 -3.06 -21.66
C GLY A 40 18.52 -1.54 -21.86
N GLU A 41 19.02 -1.08 -23.01
CA GLU A 41 18.99 0.35 -23.41
C GLU A 41 17.65 0.76 -24.05
N GLY A 42 16.65 -0.11 -23.98
CA GLY A 42 15.35 0.11 -24.62
C GLY A 42 14.35 0.90 -23.77
N PRO A 43 13.28 1.41 -24.40
CA PRO A 43 12.28 2.21 -23.73
C PRO A 43 11.27 1.38 -22.90
N LEU A 44 11.52 0.08 -22.69
CA LEU A 44 10.60 -0.81 -22.00
C LEU A 44 10.94 -0.90 -20.50
N LEU A 45 9.95 -0.61 -19.66
CA LEU A 45 10.03 -0.74 -18.23
C LEU A 45 8.98 -1.76 -17.76
N THR A 46 9.42 -2.91 -17.23
CA THR A 46 8.53 -3.90 -16.62
C THR A 46 8.46 -3.68 -15.13
N CYS A 47 7.23 -3.55 -14.61
CA CYS A 47 6.96 -3.40 -13.20
C CYS A 47 6.22 -4.60 -12.65
N ASP A 48 6.77 -5.20 -11.60
CA ASP A 48 6.14 -6.20 -10.76
C ASP A 48 5.53 -5.52 -9.53
N VAL A 49 4.24 -5.74 -9.32
CA VAL A 49 3.49 -5.19 -8.18
C VAL A 49 3.01 -6.34 -7.32
N THR A 50 3.32 -6.30 -6.03
CA THR A 50 2.82 -7.27 -5.06
C THR A 50 1.87 -6.58 -4.09
N VAL A 51 0.66 -7.13 -3.92
CA VAL A 51 -0.38 -6.58 -3.05
C VAL A 51 -0.72 -7.57 -1.96
N LYS A 52 -0.65 -7.11 -0.71
CA LYS A 52 -1.04 -7.87 0.48
C LYS A 52 -1.99 -7.06 1.34
N ASP A 53 -2.93 -7.74 1.98
CA ASP A 53 -3.78 -7.13 3.00
C ASP A 53 -2.96 -6.80 4.27
N ALA A 54 -3.65 -6.20 5.19
CA ALA A 54 -3.11 -5.85 6.49
C ALA A 54 -2.60 -7.06 7.31
N ASN A 55 -3.11 -8.25 7.04
CA ASN A 55 -2.69 -9.50 7.66
C ASN A 55 -1.60 -10.22 6.85
N ARG A 56 -1.00 -9.53 5.86
CA ARG A 56 0.01 -10.06 4.92
C ARG A 56 -0.49 -11.17 4.01
N ARG A 57 -1.81 -11.33 3.85
CA ARG A 57 -2.39 -12.27 2.89
C ARG A 57 -2.39 -11.64 1.51
N ALA A 58 -2.08 -12.46 0.50
CA ALA A 58 -2.06 -12.04 -0.88
C ALA A 58 -3.47 -11.60 -1.35
N ILE A 59 -3.52 -10.53 -2.14
CA ILE A 59 -4.74 -10.05 -2.80
C ILE A 59 -4.58 -10.28 -4.29
N SER A 60 -5.34 -11.23 -4.84
CA SER A 60 -5.26 -11.66 -6.25
C SER A 60 -6.36 -11.08 -7.15
N ASP A 61 -7.31 -10.32 -6.58
CA ASP A 61 -8.47 -9.73 -7.24
C ASP A 61 -8.45 -8.19 -7.26
N ALA A 62 -7.27 -7.58 -7.12
CA ALA A 62 -7.11 -6.14 -7.22
C ALA A 62 -7.10 -5.66 -8.68
N ASP A 63 -7.73 -4.50 -8.93
CA ASP A 63 -7.59 -3.74 -10.17
C ASP A 63 -6.42 -2.78 -10.04
N ILE A 64 -5.34 -3.02 -10.78
CA ILE A 64 -4.10 -2.26 -10.70
C ILE A 64 -3.86 -1.52 -12.00
N THR A 65 -3.67 -0.21 -11.89
CA THR A 65 -3.37 0.67 -13.02
C THR A 65 -2.05 1.37 -12.79
N LEU A 66 -1.16 1.32 -13.77
CA LEU A 66 0.11 2.02 -13.77
C LEU A 66 0.09 3.19 -14.74
N LYS A 67 0.70 4.30 -14.32
CA LYS A 67 1.00 5.48 -15.15
C LYS A 67 2.46 5.84 -14.93
N ALA A 68 3.08 6.46 -15.90
CA ALA A 68 4.42 7.02 -15.72
C ALA A 68 4.48 8.43 -16.32
N HIS A 69 5.25 9.31 -15.68
CA HIS A 69 5.54 10.64 -16.16
C HIS A 69 6.93 11.09 -15.74
N MET A 70 7.52 12.01 -16.49
CA MET A 70 8.78 12.63 -16.10
C MET A 70 8.49 13.85 -15.21
N PRO A 71 8.96 13.86 -13.94
CA PRO A 71 8.68 14.99 -13.02
C PRO A 71 9.22 16.33 -13.53
N SER A 72 10.30 16.31 -14.31
CA SER A 72 10.91 17.50 -14.91
C SER A 72 10.15 18.03 -16.12
N MET A 73 9.26 17.20 -16.74
CA MET A 73 8.59 17.53 -18.01
C MET A 73 7.14 17.01 -18.02
N LEU A 74 6.37 17.30 -16.98
CA LEU A 74 5.02 16.76 -16.75
C LEU A 74 4.05 16.91 -17.93
N MET A 75 4.15 18.00 -18.70
CA MET A 75 3.25 18.29 -19.83
C MET A 75 3.68 17.63 -21.13
N ALA A 76 4.94 17.20 -21.24
CA ALA A 76 5.51 16.71 -22.49
C ALA A 76 5.63 15.19 -22.54
N HIS A 77 5.96 14.55 -21.43
CA HIS A 77 6.26 13.13 -21.40
C HIS A 77 5.45 12.41 -20.31
N SER A 78 4.41 11.72 -20.75
CA SER A 78 3.58 10.86 -19.92
C SER A 78 3.19 9.60 -20.68
N VAL A 79 3.13 8.47 -19.96
CA VAL A 79 2.64 7.21 -20.50
C VAL A 79 1.17 7.05 -20.13
N LYS A 80 0.34 6.68 -21.10
CA LYS A 80 -1.08 6.40 -20.86
C LYS A 80 -1.24 5.33 -19.80
N PRO A 81 -2.28 5.42 -18.95
CA PRO A 81 -2.55 4.40 -17.94
C PRO A 81 -2.71 3.02 -18.58
N ILE A 82 -2.04 2.03 -18.03
CA ILE A 82 -2.16 0.63 -18.41
C ILE A 82 -2.57 -0.23 -17.21
N LYS A 83 -3.30 -1.30 -17.47
CA LYS A 83 -3.67 -2.27 -16.43
C LYS A 83 -2.57 -3.32 -16.28
N ALA A 84 -2.25 -3.66 -15.03
CA ALA A 84 -1.39 -4.78 -14.74
C ALA A 84 -2.18 -6.09 -14.84
N ALA A 85 -1.56 -7.11 -15.43
CA ALA A 85 -2.10 -8.46 -15.48
C ALA A 85 -1.67 -9.23 -14.23
N ALA A 86 -2.59 -10.02 -13.65
CA ALA A 86 -2.24 -10.94 -12.59
C ALA A 86 -1.25 -12.00 -13.13
N VAL A 87 -0.16 -12.22 -12.40
CA VAL A 87 0.86 -13.23 -12.74
C VAL A 87 0.50 -14.56 -12.09
N ASP A 88 -0.01 -14.52 -10.86
CA ASP A 88 -0.39 -15.69 -10.08
C ASP A 88 -1.45 -15.34 -9.01
N GLN A 89 -1.84 -16.34 -8.23
CA GLN A 89 -2.79 -16.15 -7.12
C GLN A 89 -2.12 -15.64 -5.82
N ASN A 90 -0.82 -15.32 -5.85
CA ASN A 90 -0.08 -14.83 -4.71
C ASN A 90 -0.05 -13.29 -4.62
N GLY A 91 -1.02 -12.62 -5.27
CA GLY A 91 -1.14 -11.18 -5.27
C GLY A 91 -0.04 -10.47 -6.07
N ARG A 92 0.54 -11.16 -7.05
CA ARG A 92 1.54 -10.58 -7.96
C ARG A 92 0.91 -10.19 -9.28
N TYR A 93 1.27 -8.99 -9.73
CA TYR A 93 0.77 -8.39 -10.97
C TYR A 93 1.96 -7.85 -11.75
N ARG A 94 1.84 -7.81 -13.06
CA ARG A 94 2.89 -7.31 -13.97
C ARG A 94 2.31 -6.39 -15.02
N ALA A 95 3.03 -5.32 -15.29
CA ALA A 95 2.76 -4.42 -16.40
C ALA A 95 4.07 -4.01 -17.06
N THR A 96 4.03 -3.78 -18.38
CA THR A 96 5.16 -3.23 -19.13
C THR A 96 4.77 -1.89 -19.70
N LEU A 97 5.51 -0.86 -19.30
CA LEU A 97 5.35 0.52 -19.75
C LEU A 97 6.34 0.77 -20.88
N GLN A 98 5.87 1.41 -21.95
CA GLN A 98 6.75 1.90 -23.00
C GLN A 98 7.06 3.38 -22.72
N LEU A 99 8.28 3.65 -22.32
CA LEU A 99 8.76 5.00 -22.07
C LEU A 99 9.12 5.67 -23.40
N GLN A 100 9.15 7.00 -23.42
CA GLN A 100 9.44 7.75 -24.64
C GLN A 100 10.94 8.04 -24.79
N MET A 101 11.67 8.09 -23.69
CA MET A 101 13.09 8.41 -23.63
C MET A 101 13.70 7.95 -22.31
N PRO A 102 15.04 7.78 -22.23
CA PRO A 102 15.73 7.58 -20.97
C PRO A 102 15.59 8.78 -20.03
N GLY A 103 15.80 8.56 -18.74
CA GLY A 103 15.77 9.59 -17.71
C GLY A 103 15.06 9.17 -16.44
N ILE A 104 14.76 10.15 -15.58
CA ILE A 104 14.07 9.92 -14.31
C ILE A 104 12.56 9.93 -14.52
N TRP A 105 11.92 8.83 -14.24
CA TRP A 105 10.46 8.63 -14.35
C TRP A 105 9.84 8.43 -12.97
N ALA A 106 8.67 9.00 -12.76
CA ALA A 106 7.78 8.67 -11.66
C ALA A 106 6.73 7.68 -12.15
N VAL A 107 6.74 6.48 -11.60
CA VAL A 107 5.71 5.46 -11.86
C VAL A 107 4.70 5.51 -10.73
N GLU A 108 3.46 5.83 -11.08
CA GLU A 108 2.33 5.87 -10.17
C GLU A 108 1.54 4.57 -10.34
N VAL A 109 1.35 3.86 -9.23
CA VAL A 109 0.58 2.61 -9.15
C VAL A 109 -0.66 2.86 -8.33
N ASP A 110 -1.83 2.83 -8.98
CA ASP A 110 -3.14 2.89 -8.35
C ASP A 110 -3.67 1.47 -8.13
N VAL A 111 -3.89 1.08 -6.90
CA VAL A 111 -4.51 -0.21 -6.51
C VAL A 111 -5.94 0.05 -6.07
N ARG A 112 -6.89 -0.68 -6.65
CA ARG A 112 -8.32 -0.62 -6.33
C ARG A 112 -8.89 -2.03 -6.16
N GLY A 113 -9.96 -2.12 -5.37
CA GLY A 113 -10.65 -3.37 -5.07
C GLY A 113 -10.75 -3.58 -3.56
N PRO A 114 -10.33 -4.74 -3.02
CA PRO A 114 -10.41 -5.01 -1.58
C PRO A 114 -9.59 -4.02 -0.74
N VAL A 115 -8.53 -3.46 -1.33
CA VAL A 115 -7.72 -2.38 -0.75
C VAL A 115 -7.64 -1.21 -1.71
N ARG A 116 -7.42 0.00 -1.16
CA ARG A 116 -7.15 1.21 -1.95
C ARG A 116 -5.82 1.79 -1.51
N GLU A 117 -4.90 1.83 -2.44
CA GLU A 117 -3.57 2.38 -2.17
C GLU A 117 -3.03 3.03 -3.45
N ARG A 118 -2.21 4.07 -3.26
CA ARG A 118 -1.44 4.69 -4.34
C ARG A 118 0.02 4.73 -3.93
N VAL A 119 0.87 4.19 -4.78
CA VAL A 119 2.32 4.19 -4.60
C VAL A 119 2.96 4.93 -5.75
N ILE A 120 3.92 5.81 -5.46
CA ILE A 120 4.74 6.48 -6.46
C ILE A 120 6.18 6.01 -6.26
N SER A 121 6.77 5.48 -7.32
CA SER A 121 8.15 5.03 -7.36
C SER A 121 8.95 5.84 -8.36
N ARG A 122 10.14 6.33 -7.97
CA ARG A 122 11.07 7.00 -8.88
C ARG A 122 12.05 5.99 -9.44
N ILE A 123 12.25 6.04 -10.75
CA ILE A 123 13.10 5.13 -11.48
C ILE A 123 13.98 5.95 -12.41
N ASP A 124 15.30 5.73 -12.32
CA ASP A 124 16.27 6.26 -13.26
C ASP A 124 16.57 5.17 -14.28
N THR A 125 16.26 5.42 -15.54
CA THR A 125 16.47 4.48 -16.65
C THR A 125 17.78 4.73 -17.40
N GLU A 126 18.60 5.73 -17.00
CA GLU A 126 19.90 5.98 -17.59
C GLU A 126 21.00 5.12 -16.96
N VAL A 127 20.81 4.66 -15.72
CA VAL A 127 21.85 4.01 -14.91
C VAL A 127 21.80 2.47 -14.96
N GLY A 128 21.07 1.88 -15.92
CA GLY A 128 20.92 0.42 -16.01
C GLY A 128 19.84 -0.13 -15.07
N PRO A 129 19.78 -1.45 -14.76
CA PRO A 129 18.72 -2.04 -13.95
C PRO A 129 18.73 -1.46 -12.54
N THR A 130 17.93 -0.42 -12.34
CA THR A 130 17.88 0.33 -11.08
C THR A 130 16.76 -0.20 -10.21
N LYS A 131 17.10 -0.58 -8.98
CA LYS A 131 16.11 -0.80 -7.93
C LYS A 131 15.38 0.51 -7.66
N ALA A 132 14.06 0.45 -7.49
CA ALA A 132 13.26 1.61 -7.12
C ALA A 132 13.90 2.33 -5.92
N THR A 133 14.32 3.57 -6.12
CA THR A 133 15.15 4.29 -5.14
C THR A 133 14.32 4.91 -4.02
N GLU A 134 13.03 5.16 -4.25
CA GLU A 134 12.19 5.79 -3.23
C GLU A 134 10.70 5.49 -3.44
N GLN A 135 10.06 4.89 -2.45
CA GLN A 135 8.62 4.73 -2.40
C GLN A 135 8.02 5.85 -1.54
N ILE A 136 7.34 6.80 -2.17
CA ILE A 136 6.60 7.84 -1.47
C ILE A 136 5.15 7.37 -1.32
N LYS A 137 4.79 7.00 -0.10
CA LYS A 137 3.43 6.60 0.24
C LYS A 137 2.59 7.85 0.54
N HIS A 138 1.65 8.17 -0.35
CA HIS A 138 0.66 9.21 -0.08
C HIS A 138 -0.60 8.57 0.51
N LYS A 139 -0.86 8.90 1.78
CA LYS A 139 -2.10 8.53 2.46
C LYS A 139 -3.19 9.53 2.02
N HIS A 140 -4.21 9.05 1.34
CA HIS A 140 -5.42 9.85 1.11
C HIS A 140 -6.27 9.87 2.38
N HIS A 141 -6.58 11.09 2.84
CA HIS A 141 -7.63 11.34 3.81
C HIS A 141 -8.99 11.32 3.13
#